data_00c1bee48416780eb407221a3334be7f
#
_entry.id   00c1bee48416780eb407221a3334be7f
#
_cell.length_a   1.000
_cell.length_b   1.000
_cell.length_c   1.000
_cell.angle_alpha   90.00
_cell.angle_beta   90.00
_cell.angle_gamma   90.00
#
_symmetry.space_group_name_H-M   'P 1'
#
loop_
_entity.id
_entity.type
_entity.pdbx_description
1 polymer ?
#
loop_
_entity_poly.entity_id
_entity_poly.type
_entity_poly.pdbx_seq_one_letter_code
_entity_poly.pdbx_strand_id
1 'polypeptide(L)'
;MRYAAIFISDRMILQIYNLHNDRCSQRRVLGQTMGLDPQSQFAQTADSSEETRRAEIQEKLRTLDRRDWWLWTTAVIVMLLLTFAVFSMSFPGLIKVDDPFFQSSLNRAVRGLIGLVLLFNAYTIYQQVTVKRLRRQFSKQLAEMRILQIRAIEYQRLALVDPLTGLCNRRAAEDRLAAEASRSQRYGHSLTVISFDLDNFKHINDTYGHPAGDLVLKQFAKRLESSVRLSDLASRMGGDEFLVLLPECPTSQVERLLSRLRSMEIDYNNQKIPISFSAGWVGYEPDETTEQFLARADRTLYAEKRAGKSRVKESASAR
;
A
#
# COMPACT_ATOMS: atom_id res chain seq x y z
N MET A 1 11.10 -5.52 -25.63
CA MET A 1 11.22 -5.08 -24.23
C MET A 1 10.30 -3.90 -23.81
N ARG A 2 9.88 -2.99 -24.71
CA ARG A 2 8.95 -1.88 -24.36
C ARG A 2 7.51 -2.31 -24.04
N TYR A 3 7.01 -3.41 -24.61
CA TYR A 3 5.65 -3.90 -24.37
C TYR A 3 5.44 -4.61 -23.00
N ALA A 4 6.49 -5.17 -22.41
CA ALA A 4 6.39 -5.80 -21.07
C ALA A 4 6.24 -4.77 -19.93
N ALA A 5 6.83 -3.58 -20.08
CA ALA A 5 6.74 -2.52 -19.08
C ALA A 5 5.34 -1.90 -19.00
N ILE A 6 4.60 -1.82 -20.11
CA ILE A 6 3.23 -1.29 -20.16
C ILE A 6 2.25 -2.27 -19.48
N PHE A 7 2.42 -3.58 -19.69
CA PHE A 7 1.55 -4.61 -19.10
C PHE A 7 1.73 -4.76 -17.57
N ILE A 8 2.92 -4.45 -17.05
CA ILE A 8 3.22 -4.45 -15.61
C ILE A 8 2.60 -3.21 -14.94
N SER A 9 2.57 -2.06 -15.64
CA SER A 9 1.94 -0.83 -15.18
C SER A 9 0.42 -0.98 -15.00
N ASP A 10 -0.28 -1.58 -15.97
CA ASP A 10 -1.73 -1.74 -15.93
C ASP A 10 -2.21 -2.67 -14.80
N ARG A 11 -1.51 -3.79 -14.60
CA ARG A 11 -1.81 -4.71 -13.49
C ARG A 11 -1.56 -4.08 -12.12
N MET A 12 -0.56 -3.22 -12.01
CA MET A 12 -0.17 -2.58 -10.76
C MET A 12 -1.07 -1.40 -10.42
N ILE A 13 -1.52 -0.61 -11.41
CA ILE A 13 -2.51 0.47 -11.25
C ILE A 13 -3.86 -0.14 -10.84
N LEU A 14 -4.30 -1.22 -11.49
CA LEU A 14 -5.49 -1.99 -11.11
C LEU A 14 -5.36 -2.60 -9.70
N GLN A 15 -4.18 -3.04 -9.32
CA GLN A 15 -3.95 -3.65 -8.01
C GLN A 15 -3.94 -2.61 -6.89
N ILE A 16 -3.39 -1.41 -7.13
CA ILE A 16 -3.43 -0.28 -6.17
C ILE A 16 -4.85 0.28 -6.09
N TYR A 17 -5.54 0.41 -7.22
CA TYR A 17 -6.95 0.83 -7.28
C TYR A 17 -7.87 -0.19 -6.62
N ASN A 18 -7.66 -1.49 -6.84
CA ASN A 18 -8.41 -2.57 -6.18
C ASN A 18 -8.13 -2.63 -4.68
N LEU A 19 -6.89 -2.43 -4.23
CA LEU A 19 -6.54 -2.34 -2.80
C LEU A 19 -7.19 -1.13 -2.12
N HIS A 20 -7.33 -0.01 -2.82
CA HIS A 20 -8.02 1.16 -2.30
C HIS A 20 -9.54 0.92 -2.25
N ASN A 21 -10.09 0.29 -3.26
CA ASN A 21 -11.52 0.04 -3.39
C ASN A 21 -12.02 -1.16 -2.58
N ASP A 22 -11.19 -2.19 -2.34
CA ASP A 22 -11.48 -3.24 -1.36
C ASP A 22 -11.61 -2.67 0.06
N ARG A 23 -10.83 -1.66 0.41
CA ARG A 23 -11.02 -0.91 1.66
C ARG A 23 -12.32 -0.11 1.67
N CYS A 24 -12.74 0.46 0.55
CA CYS A 24 -14.03 1.17 0.44
C CYS A 24 -15.23 0.21 0.41
N SER A 25 -15.14 -0.95 -0.25
CA SER A 25 -16.22 -1.95 -0.28
C SER A 25 -16.42 -2.63 1.08
N GLN A 26 -15.34 -2.95 1.80
CA GLN A 26 -15.42 -3.44 3.19
C GLN A 26 -16.00 -2.38 4.13
N ARG A 27 -15.74 -1.08 3.92
CA ARG A 27 -16.38 0.01 4.67
C ARG A 27 -17.88 0.11 4.38
N ARG A 28 -18.33 -0.19 3.17
CA ARG A 28 -19.76 -0.10 2.79
C ARG A 28 -20.61 -1.18 3.45
N VAL A 29 -20.07 -2.38 3.66
CA VAL A 29 -20.76 -3.50 4.33
C VAL A 29 -20.86 -3.29 5.85
N LEU A 30 -19.88 -2.60 6.47
CA LEU A 30 -19.83 -2.39 7.92
C LEU A 30 -20.47 -1.06 8.38
N GLY A 31 -20.60 -0.06 7.50
CA GLY A 31 -21.20 1.24 7.80
C GLY A 31 -22.73 1.22 7.98
N GLN A 32 -23.38 0.11 7.61
CA GLN A 32 -24.84 -0.03 7.76
C GLN A 32 -25.29 -0.57 9.13
N THR A 33 -24.39 -1.02 10.00
CA THR A 33 -24.75 -1.71 11.24
C THR A 33 -24.45 -1.00 12.55
N MET A 34 -23.65 0.09 12.58
CA MET A 34 -23.40 0.80 13.84
C MET A 34 -22.98 2.26 13.60
N GLY A 35 -23.71 3.19 14.22
CA GLY A 35 -23.48 4.64 14.23
C GLY A 35 -22.32 5.10 15.14
N LEU A 36 -21.12 4.55 14.99
CA LEU A 36 -19.89 4.93 15.69
C LEU A 36 -18.76 5.13 14.68
N ASP A 37 -17.92 6.12 14.91
CA ASP A 37 -16.82 6.52 14.02
C ASP A 37 -15.88 5.35 13.70
N PRO A 38 -15.90 4.79 12.47
CA PRO A 38 -15.17 3.56 12.15
C PRO A 38 -13.66 3.75 12.01
N GLN A 39 -13.17 4.99 11.93
CA GLN A 39 -11.75 5.25 11.64
C GLN A 39 -10.84 4.99 12.84
N SER A 40 -11.31 5.21 14.05
CA SER A 40 -10.51 5.00 15.27
C SER A 40 -10.45 3.52 15.70
N GLN A 41 -11.52 2.75 15.48
CA GLN A 41 -11.54 1.33 15.86
C GLN A 41 -10.82 0.41 14.88
N PHE A 42 -10.89 0.68 13.55
CA PHE A 42 -10.20 -0.16 12.55
C PHE A 42 -8.69 0.07 12.53
N ALA A 43 -8.22 1.30 12.76
CA ALA A 43 -6.80 1.55 12.93
C ALA A 43 -6.26 0.85 14.20
N GLN A 44 -7.01 0.89 15.29
CA GLN A 44 -6.64 0.23 16.56
C GLN A 44 -6.73 -1.30 16.48
N THR A 45 -7.73 -1.87 15.80
CA THR A 45 -7.87 -3.33 15.67
C THR A 45 -6.90 -3.93 14.64
N ALA A 46 -6.57 -3.22 13.57
CA ALA A 46 -5.55 -3.65 12.62
C ALA A 46 -4.14 -3.57 13.25
N ASP A 47 -3.85 -2.50 13.98
CA ASP A 47 -2.57 -2.32 14.67
C ASP A 47 -2.42 -3.34 15.82
N SER A 48 -3.46 -3.58 16.61
CA SER A 48 -3.45 -4.58 17.68
C SER A 48 -3.34 -6.03 17.14
N SER A 49 -3.91 -6.34 15.98
CA SER A 49 -3.78 -7.67 15.36
C SER A 49 -2.39 -7.89 14.75
N GLU A 50 -1.76 -6.86 14.21
CA GLU A 50 -0.37 -6.92 13.73
C GLU A 50 0.64 -6.96 14.89
N GLU A 51 0.42 -6.22 15.97
CA GLU A 51 1.24 -6.28 17.17
C GLU A 51 1.15 -7.65 17.85
N THR A 52 -0.04 -8.23 17.96
CA THR A 52 -0.24 -9.58 18.50
C THR A 52 0.48 -10.64 17.64
N ARG A 53 0.39 -10.53 16.33
CA ARG A 53 1.08 -11.42 15.38
C ARG A 53 2.60 -11.27 15.44
N ARG A 54 3.09 -10.04 15.60
CA ARG A 54 4.53 -9.76 15.82
C ARG A 54 5.02 -10.32 17.15
N ALA A 55 4.24 -10.16 18.21
CA ALA A 55 4.54 -10.73 19.53
C ALA A 55 4.58 -12.27 19.48
N GLU A 56 3.62 -12.90 18.80
CA GLU A 56 3.56 -14.36 18.63
C GLU A 56 4.74 -14.92 17.82
N ILE A 57 5.15 -14.22 16.76
CA ILE A 57 6.33 -14.58 15.96
C ILE A 57 7.62 -14.39 16.79
N GLN A 58 7.72 -13.30 17.55
CA GLN A 58 8.87 -13.07 18.42
C GLN A 58 8.97 -14.10 19.55
N GLU A 59 7.85 -14.52 20.11
CA GLU A 59 7.80 -15.55 21.13
C GLU A 59 8.18 -16.93 20.56
N LYS A 60 7.69 -17.29 19.38
CA LYS A 60 8.13 -18.50 18.66
C LYS A 60 9.63 -18.48 18.32
N LEU A 61 10.16 -17.34 17.92
CA LEU A 61 11.61 -17.20 17.67
C LEU A 61 12.43 -17.31 18.95
N ARG A 62 11.96 -16.73 20.07
CA ARG A 62 12.60 -16.87 21.38
C ARG A 62 12.56 -18.31 21.90
N THR A 63 11.47 -19.03 21.71
CA THR A 63 11.33 -20.43 22.13
C THR A 63 12.22 -21.36 21.30
N LEU A 64 12.38 -21.11 19.99
CA LEU A 64 13.31 -21.83 19.13
C LEU A 64 14.77 -21.56 19.52
N ASP A 65 15.16 -20.32 19.76
CA ASP A 65 16.50 -19.93 20.22
C ASP A 65 16.82 -20.53 21.59
N ARG A 66 15.84 -20.60 22.50
CA ARG A 66 15.98 -21.20 23.83
C ARG A 66 16.16 -22.72 23.75
N ARG A 67 15.40 -23.41 22.86
CA ARG A 67 15.52 -24.84 22.65
C ARG A 67 16.85 -25.21 22.02
N ASP A 68 17.30 -24.47 21.01
CA ASP A 68 18.60 -24.66 20.38
C ASP A 68 19.75 -24.42 21.39
N TRP A 69 19.63 -23.45 22.28
CA TRP A 69 20.61 -23.19 23.35
C TRP A 69 20.65 -24.34 24.35
N TRP A 70 19.50 -24.90 24.77
CA TRP A 70 19.43 -26.04 25.67
C TRP A 70 20.05 -27.31 25.06
N LEU A 71 19.73 -27.61 23.81
CA LEU A 71 20.31 -28.75 23.10
C LEU A 71 21.85 -28.62 22.99
N TRP A 72 22.31 -27.40 22.76
CA TRP A 72 23.73 -27.14 22.65
C TRP A 72 24.45 -27.22 24.01
N THR A 73 23.91 -26.67 25.08
CA THR A 73 24.46 -26.76 26.43
C THR A 73 24.50 -28.19 26.92
N THR A 74 23.47 -29.00 26.68
CA THR A 74 23.47 -30.42 27.01
C THR A 74 24.53 -31.20 26.23
N ALA A 75 24.72 -30.91 24.95
CA ALA A 75 25.77 -31.53 24.14
C ALA A 75 27.18 -31.20 24.65
N VAL A 76 27.42 -29.95 25.02
CA VAL A 76 28.71 -29.51 25.62
C VAL A 76 28.93 -30.16 26.97
N ILE A 77 27.92 -30.25 27.82
CA ILE A 77 28.01 -30.90 29.14
C ILE A 77 28.33 -32.39 28.98
N VAL A 78 27.63 -33.09 28.09
CA VAL A 78 27.89 -34.52 27.81
C VAL A 78 29.31 -34.71 27.30
N MET A 79 29.79 -33.86 26.41
CA MET A 79 31.17 -33.91 25.90
C MET A 79 32.19 -33.62 26.97
N LEU A 80 31.96 -32.69 27.88
CA LEU A 80 32.82 -32.42 29.03
C LEU A 80 32.87 -33.60 30.01
N LEU A 81 31.70 -34.23 30.26
CA LEU A 81 31.64 -35.42 31.11
C LEU A 81 32.38 -36.62 30.48
N LEU A 82 32.25 -36.82 29.17
CA LEU A 82 33.01 -37.84 28.43
C LEU A 82 34.52 -37.58 28.47
N THR A 83 34.94 -36.32 28.26
CA THR A 83 36.36 -35.95 28.37
C THR A 83 36.89 -36.14 29.78
N PHE A 84 36.11 -35.80 30.80
CA PHE A 84 36.48 -36.01 32.22
C PHE A 84 36.57 -37.50 32.55
N ALA A 85 35.62 -38.33 32.08
CA ALA A 85 35.65 -39.79 32.28
C ALA A 85 36.89 -40.42 31.63
N VAL A 86 37.19 -40.02 30.38
CA VAL A 86 38.38 -40.47 29.65
C VAL A 86 39.68 -39.99 30.32
N PHE A 87 39.69 -38.72 30.81
CA PHE A 87 40.82 -38.18 31.57
C PHE A 87 41.05 -38.94 32.89
N SER A 88 39.95 -39.25 33.62
CA SER A 88 39.99 -40.04 34.86
C SER A 88 40.54 -41.44 34.63
N MET A 89 40.21 -42.09 33.52
CA MET A 89 40.78 -43.40 33.14
C MET A 89 42.25 -43.30 32.71
N SER A 90 42.73 -42.14 32.28
CA SER A 90 44.09 -41.90 31.79
C SER A 90 45.10 -41.65 32.92
N PHE A 91 44.62 -41.37 34.13
CA PHE A 91 45.47 -41.19 35.34
C PHE A 91 45.37 -42.42 36.29
N PRO A 92 46.21 -43.44 36.12
CA PRO A 92 46.08 -44.68 36.85
C PRO A 92 46.60 -44.58 38.31
N GLY A 93 46.90 -43.40 38.85
CA GLY A 93 47.15 -43.21 40.26
C GLY A 93 45.94 -43.54 41.15
N LEU A 94 44.73 -43.69 40.57
CA LEU A 94 43.54 -44.09 41.30
C LEU A 94 43.11 -45.55 41.05
N ILE A 95 43.67 -46.24 40.05
CA ILE A 95 43.36 -47.65 39.75
C ILE A 95 44.70 -48.36 39.45
N LYS A 96 45.14 -49.21 40.34
CA LYS A 96 46.33 -50.06 40.19
C LYS A 96 46.14 -51.11 39.10
N VAL A 97 46.72 -50.90 37.90
CA VAL A 97 46.90 -51.91 36.87
C VAL A 97 48.36 -51.99 36.55
N ASP A 98 48.95 -53.12 36.90
CA ASP A 98 50.39 -53.31 36.99
C ASP A 98 51.14 -53.67 35.66
N ASP A 99 50.55 -53.44 34.49
CA ASP A 99 51.15 -53.83 33.22
C ASP A 99 51.64 -52.59 32.40
N PRO A 100 52.97 -52.34 32.29
CA PRO A 100 53.53 -51.11 31.70
C PRO A 100 53.35 -50.99 30.21
N PHE A 101 53.14 -52.07 29.48
CA PHE A 101 52.93 -52.02 28.01
C PHE A 101 51.50 -51.65 27.63
N PHE A 102 50.56 -52.13 28.42
CA PHE A 102 49.15 -51.79 28.22
C PHE A 102 48.83 -50.31 28.55
N GLN A 103 49.50 -49.80 29.62
CA GLN A 103 49.36 -48.39 30.00
C GLN A 103 49.91 -47.39 28.97
N SER A 104 51.02 -47.72 28.27
CA SER A 104 51.59 -46.78 27.29
C SER A 104 50.81 -46.66 26.00
N SER A 105 50.15 -47.72 25.57
CA SER A 105 49.26 -47.70 24.36
C SER A 105 47.90 -47.09 24.67
N LEU A 106 47.34 -47.36 25.85
CA LEU A 106 46.07 -46.77 26.29
C LEU A 106 46.20 -45.24 26.46
N ASN A 107 47.30 -44.74 27.08
CA ASN A 107 47.57 -43.32 27.27
C ASN A 107 47.73 -42.55 25.93
N ARG A 108 48.23 -43.17 24.88
CA ARG A 108 48.30 -42.55 23.53
C ARG A 108 46.92 -42.46 22.90
N ALA A 109 46.11 -43.53 22.96
CA ALA A 109 44.75 -43.54 22.42
C ALA A 109 43.84 -42.51 23.11
N VAL A 110 43.92 -42.41 24.44
CA VAL A 110 43.18 -41.46 25.25
C VAL A 110 43.55 -40.01 24.93
N ARG A 111 44.85 -39.69 24.78
CA ARG A 111 45.28 -38.35 24.36
C ARG A 111 44.80 -38.01 22.95
N GLY A 112 44.81 -38.96 22.02
CA GLY A 112 44.25 -38.80 20.69
C GLY A 112 42.75 -38.51 20.71
N LEU A 113 41.99 -39.24 21.54
CA LEU A 113 40.55 -39.04 21.71
C LEU A 113 40.21 -37.66 22.30
N ILE A 114 40.95 -37.23 23.33
CA ILE A 114 40.81 -35.89 23.91
C ILE A 114 41.05 -34.81 22.86
N GLY A 115 42.13 -34.94 22.06
CA GLY A 115 42.41 -34.02 20.94
C GLY A 115 41.29 -33.96 19.93
N LEU A 116 40.73 -35.10 19.55
CA LEU A 116 39.61 -35.16 18.59
C LEU A 116 38.34 -34.49 19.13
N VAL A 117 38.03 -34.70 20.42
CA VAL A 117 36.86 -34.07 21.08
C VAL A 117 37.03 -32.56 21.16
N LEU A 118 38.23 -32.06 21.48
CA LEU A 118 38.54 -30.64 21.51
C LEU A 118 38.41 -30.00 20.12
N LEU A 119 38.91 -30.65 19.07
CA LEU A 119 38.76 -30.21 17.69
C LEU A 119 37.29 -30.18 17.26
N PHE A 120 36.52 -31.21 17.63
CA PHE A 120 35.09 -31.25 17.33
C PHE A 120 34.31 -30.13 18.03
N ASN A 121 34.62 -29.85 19.30
CA ASN A 121 34.02 -28.73 20.02
C ASN A 121 34.40 -27.39 19.41
N ALA A 122 35.65 -27.17 19.08
CA ALA A 122 36.11 -25.95 18.40
C ALA A 122 35.39 -25.75 17.04
N TYR A 123 35.26 -26.81 16.25
CA TYR A 123 34.50 -26.81 14.98
C TYR A 123 33.00 -26.46 15.18
N THR A 124 32.39 -27.05 16.20
CA THR A 124 30.98 -26.81 16.51
C THR A 124 30.75 -25.34 16.93
N ILE A 125 31.63 -24.79 17.77
CA ILE A 125 31.59 -23.38 18.17
C ILE A 125 31.75 -22.48 16.94
N TYR A 126 32.71 -22.77 16.07
CA TYR A 126 32.94 -22.02 14.83
C TYR A 126 31.72 -22.02 13.94
N GLN A 127 31.08 -23.17 13.72
CA GLN A 127 29.85 -23.32 12.94
C GLN A 127 28.70 -22.50 13.54
N GLN A 128 28.50 -22.56 14.86
CA GLN A 128 27.47 -21.80 15.54
C GLN A 128 27.66 -20.28 15.39
N VAL A 129 28.88 -19.78 15.53
CA VAL A 129 29.18 -18.36 15.35
C VAL A 129 28.92 -17.92 13.90
N THR A 130 29.32 -18.76 12.95
CA THR A 130 29.13 -18.48 11.50
C THR A 130 27.67 -18.44 11.13
N VAL A 131 26.85 -19.41 11.55
CA VAL A 131 25.42 -19.44 11.32
C VAL A 131 24.71 -18.24 11.96
N LYS A 132 25.08 -17.88 13.21
CA LYS A 132 24.53 -16.68 13.88
C LYS A 132 24.88 -15.39 13.14
N ARG A 133 26.11 -15.26 12.63
CA ARG A 133 26.53 -14.10 11.81
C ARG A 133 25.72 -14.02 10.51
N LEU A 134 25.56 -15.15 9.82
CA LEU A 134 24.81 -15.21 8.58
C LEU A 134 23.33 -14.86 8.80
N ARG A 135 22.69 -15.43 9.82
CA ARG A 135 21.29 -15.08 10.20
C ARG A 135 21.12 -13.59 10.48
N ARG A 136 22.07 -12.96 11.19
CA ARG A 136 22.05 -11.51 11.46
C ARG A 136 22.21 -10.67 10.20
N GLN A 137 23.05 -11.08 9.28
CA GLN A 137 23.20 -10.39 7.98
C GLN A 137 21.92 -10.50 7.16
N PHE A 138 21.34 -11.70 7.06
CA PHE A 138 20.07 -11.93 6.35
C PHE A 138 18.92 -11.10 6.96
N SER A 139 18.81 -11.07 8.28
CA SER A 139 17.74 -10.28 8.93
C SER A 139 17.87 -8.77 8.66
N LYS A 140 19.11 -8.25 8.60
CA LYS A 140 19.36 -6.85 8.23
C LYS A 140 18.97 -6.56 6.78
N GLN A 141 19.39 -7.41 5.85
CA GLN A 141 19.04 -7.25 4.42
C GLN A 141 17.53 -7.30 4.19
N LEU A 142 16.82 -8.22 4.85
CA LEU A 142 15.36 -8.30 4.76
C LEU A 142 14.69 -7.04 5.32
N ALA A 143 15.22 -6.47 6.42
CA ALA A 143 14.69 -5.23 6.99
C ALA A 143 14.90 -4.04 6.03
N GLU A 144 16.07 -3.92 5.43
CA GLU A 144 16.38 -2.89 4.43
C GLU A 144 15.49 -3.01 3.19
N MET A 145 15.31 -4.22 2.65
CA MET A 145 14.40 -4.46 1.52
C MET A 145 12.95 -4.07 1.84
N ARG A 146 12.46 -4.35 3.05
CA ARG A 146 11.12 -3.93 3.47
C ARG A 146 10.98 -2.41 3.50
N ILE A 147 11.96 -1.70 4.03
CA ILE A 147 11.97 -0.23 4.06
C ILE A 147 11.94 0.34 2.64
N LEU A 148 12.75 -0.22 1.73
CA LEU A 148 12.77 0.21 0.33
C LEU A 148 11.43 -0.06 -0.38
N GLN A 149 10.80 -1.21 -0.11
CA GLN A 149 9.47 -1.53 -0.65
C GLN A 149 8.39 -0.54 -0.14
N ILE A 150 8.38 -0.24 1.16
CA ILE A 150 7.43 0.73 1.73
C ILE A 150 7.63 2.11 1.10
N ARG A 151 8.88 2.56 0.95
CA ARG A 151 9.19 3.82 0.28
C ARG A 151 8.77 3.83 -1.19
N ALA A 152 9.00 2.74 -1.91
CA ALA A 152 8.61 2.63 -3.32
C ALA A 152 7.08 2.73 -3.48
N ILE A 153 6.30 2.06 -2.60
CA ILE A 153 4.83 2.16 -2.58
C ILE A 153 4.37 3.58 -2.27
N GLU A 154 5.02 4.24 -1.30
CA GLU A 154 4.68 5.62 -0.94
C GLU A 154 5.02 6.60 -2.07
N TYR A 155 6.18 6.46 -2.72
CA TYR A 155 6.52 7.26 -3.90
C TYR A 155 5.53 7.04 -5.06
N GLN A 156 5.10 5.81 -5.30
CA GLN A 156 4.06 5.53 -6.30
C GLN A 156 2.73 6.18 -5.92
N ARG A 157 2.32 6.08 -4.65
CA ARG A 157 1.12 6.74 -4.17
C ARG A 157 1.16 8.24 -4.38
N LEU A 158 2.25 8.90 -3.97
CA LEU A 158 2.45 10.34 -4.18
C LEU A 158 2.50 10.72 -5.66
N ALA A 159 2.96 9.82 -6.52
CA ALA A 159 3.02 10.05 -7.96
C ALA A 159 1.66 9.92 -8.68
N LEU A 160 0.67 9.21 -8.11
CA LEU A 160 -0.59 8.86 -8.79
C LEU A 160 -1.85 9.37 -8.09
N VAL A 161 -1.76 9.82 -6.84
CA VAL A 161 -2.90 10.24 -6.02
C VAL A 161 -2.76 11.71 -5.62
N ASP A 162 -3.85 12.48 -5.65
CA ASP A 162 -3.92 13.83 -5.10
C ASP A 162 -3.95 13.77 -3.56
N PRO A 163 -3.00 14.39 -2.85
CA PRO A 163 -2.87 14.26 -1.41
C PRO A 163 -4.01 14.92 -0.60
N LEU A 164 -4.71 15.89 -1.19
CA LEU A 164 -5.82 16.58 -0.51
C LEU A 164 -7.11 15.77 -0.59
N THR A 165 -7.45 15.26 -1.78
CA THR A 165 -8.76 14.64 -2.05
C THR A 165 -8.73 13.12 -1.99
N GLY A 166 -7.57 12.48 -2.15
CA GLY A 166 -7.42 11.04 -2.23
C GLY A 166 -7.81 10.44 -3.59
N LEU A 167 -8.29 11.24 -4.53
CA LEU A 167 -8.56 10.81 -5.90
C LEU A 167 -7.26 10.62 -6.70
N CYS A 168 -7.34 10.00 -7.86
CA CYS A 168 -6.25 9.99 -8.82
C CYS A 168 -5.85 11.44 -9.17
N ASN A 169 -4.55 11.67 -9.35
CA ASN A 169 -4.06 12.96 -9.83
C ASN A 169 -4.08 13.04 -11.37
N ARG A 170 -3.73 14.20 -11.92
CA ARG A 170 -3.67 14.46 -13.37
C ARG A 170 -2.88 13.38 -14.12
N ARG A 171 -1.70 13.03 -13.62
CA ARG A 171 -0.83 12.05 -14.29
C ARG A 171 -1.49 10.68 -14.39
N ALA A 172 -2.08 10.20 -13.31
CA ALA A 172 -2.80 8.93 -13.31
C ALA A 172 -4.01 8.94 -14.26
N ALA A 173 -4.70 10.10 -14.34
CA ALA A 173 -5.82 10.27 -15.26
C ALA A 173 -5.39 10.22 -16.74
N GLU A 174 -4.30 10.91 -17.09
CA GLU A 174 -3.75 10.93 -18.46
C GLU A 174 -3.25 9.54 -18.89
N ASP A 175 -2.50 8.84 -18.02
CA ASP A 175 -2.03 7.46 -18.27
C ASP A 175 -3.21 6.50 -18.49
N ARG A 176 -4.26 6.59 -17.66
CA ARG A 176 -5.45 5.74 -17.79
C ARG A 176 -6.27 6.08 -19.02
N LEU A 177 -6.41 7.35 -19.34
CA LEU A 177 -7.12 7.81 -20.54
C LEU A 177 -6.48 7.24 -21.80
N ALA A 178 -5.15 7.29 -21.92
CA ALA A 178 -4.42 6.73 -23.06
C ALA A 178 -4.67 5.22 -23.23
N ALA A 179 -4.67 4.47 -22.11
CA ALA A 179 -4.94 3.05 -22.12
C ALA A 179 -6.39 2.74 -22.56
N GLU A 180 -7.39 3.47 -22.02
CA GLU A 180 -8.80 3.25 -22.35
C GLU A 180 -9.16 3.72 -23.77
N ALA A 181 -8.55 4.81 -24.26
CA ALA A 181 -8.70 5.25 -25.64
C ALA A 181 -8.20 4.16 -26.64
N SER A 182 -7.01 3.60 -26.36
CA SER A 182 -6.48 2.49 -27.17
C SER A 182 -7.37 1.25 -27.12
N ARG A 183 -8.00 0.96 -25.96
CA ARG A 183 -8.95 -0.14 -25.80
C ARG A 183 -10.24 0.13 -26.56
N SER A 184 -10.82 1.33 -26.43
CA SER A 184 -12.01 1.79 -27.15
C SER A 184 -11.83 1.69 -28.66
N GLN A 185 -10.69 2.16 -29.17
CA GLN A 185 -10.34 2.07 -30.58
C GLN A 185 -10.25 0.61 -31.08
N ARG A 186 -9.66 -0.28 -30.29
CA ARG A 186 -9.47 -1.70 -30.68
C ARG A 186 -10.75 -2.49 -30.66
N TYR A 187 -11.63 -2.26 -29.70
CA TYR A 187 -12.82 -3.10 -29.46
C TYR A 187 -14.12 -2.42 -29.82
N GLY A 188 -14.12 -1.15 -30.21
CA GLY A 188 -15.33 -0.39 -30.53
C GLY A 188 -16.23 -0.08 -29.32
N HIS A 189 -15.69 -0.16 -28.08
CA HIS A 189 -16.44 0.17 -26.89
C HIS A 189 -16.58 1.68 -26.73
N SER A 190 -17.72 2.14 -26.21
CA SER A 190 -17.90 3.55 -25.89
C SER A 190 -16.99 3.96 -24.73
N LEU A 191 -16.39 5.14 -24.84
CA LEU A 191 -15.60 5.76 -23.78
C LEU A 191 -16.08 7.21 -23.65
N THR A 192 -16.39 7.63 -22.44
CA THR A 192 -16.85 8.99 -22.16
C THR A 192 -15.93 9.63 -21.13
N VAL A 193 -15.60 10.89 -21.32
CA VAL A 193 -14.90 11.73 -20.37
C VAL A 193 -15.80 12.88 -19.93
N ILE A 194 -15.73 13.25 -18.63
CA ILE A 194 -16.43 14.38 -18.04
C ILE A 194 -15.42 15.27 -17.37
N SER A 195 -15.31 16.53 -17.78
CA SER A 195 -14.57 17.58 -17.08
C SER A 195 -15.51 18.34 -16.16
N PHE A 196 -15.10 18.55 -14.90
CA PHE A 196 -15.83 19.30 -13.90
C PHE A 196 -15.00 20.49 -13.41
N ASP A 197 -15.70 21.55 -13.00
CA ASP A 197 -15.11 22.69 -12.33
C ASP A 197 -16.11 23.22 -11.28
N LEU A 198 -15.64 23.48 -10.08
CA LEU A 198 -16.47 23.97 -8.98
C LEU A 198 -16.78 25.45 -9.17
N ASP A 199 -18.08 25.77 -9.24
CA ASP A 199 -18.50 27.14 -9.44
C ASP A 199 -18.19 28.04 -8.23
N ASN A 200 -17.66 29.22 -8.49
CA ASN A 200 -17.34 30.22 -7.47
C ASN A 200 -16.39 29.73 -6.36
N PHE A 201 -15.55 28.72 -6.61
CA PHE A 201 -14.63 28.16 -5.61
C PHE A 201 -13.70 29.22 -5.02
N LYS A 202 -13.20 30.17 -5.85
CA LYS A 202 -12.42 31.28 -5.37
C LYS A 202 -13.20 32.14 -4.34
N HIS A 203 -14.47 32.40 -4.58
CA HIS A 203 -15.30 33.17 -3.64
C HIS A 203 -15.49 32.42 -2.31
N ILE A 204 -15.61 31.09 -2.34
CA ILE A 204 -15.64 30.28 -1.11
C ILE A 204 -14.33 30.46 -0.32
N ASN A 205 -13.17 30.39 -0.98
CA ASN A 205 -11.88 30.62 -0.34
C ASN A 205 -11.76 32.04 0.24
N ASP A 206 -12.19 33.05 -0.54
CA ASP A 206 -12.09 34.46 -0.14
C ASP A 206 -13.03 34.80 1.04
N THR A 207 -14.18 34.09 1.14
CA THR A 207 -15.21 34.36 2.16
C THR A 207 -15.00 33.54 3.44
N TYR A 208 -14.65 32.25 3.30
CA TYR A 208 -14.61 31.31 4.43
C TYR A 208 -13.20 30.82 4.75
N GLY A 209 -12.21 31.24 3.95
CA GLY A 209 -10.81 30.84 4.08
C GLY A 209 -10.46 29.52 3.38
N HIS A 210 -9.19 29.29 3.14
CA HIS A 210 -8.67 28.08 2.49
C HIS A 210 -9.08 26.76 3.18
N PRO A 211 -9.18 26.66 4.53
CA PRO A 211 -9.66 25.43 5.16
C PRO A 211 -11.07 25.04 4.76
N ALA A 212 -11.97 26.01 4.50
CA ALA A 212 -13.30 25.74 3.99
C ALA A 212 -13.26 25.24 2.55
N GLY A 213 -12.43 25.85 1.70
CA GLY A 213 -12.21 25.39 0.33
C GLY A 213 -11.65 23.96 0.29
N ASP A 214 -10.68 23.64 1.14
CA ASP A 214 -10.15 22.27 1.26
C ASP A 214 -11.22 21.26 1.66
N LEU A 215 -12.13 21.66 2.55
CA LEU A 215 -13.26 20.82 2.94
C LEU A 215 -14.23 20.60 1.76
N VAL A 216 -14.52 21.67 0.99
CA VAL A 216 -15.33 21.60 -0.23
C VAL A 216 -14.74 20.60 -1.22
N LEU A 217 -13.44 20.72 -1.52
CA LEU A 217 -12.73 19.81 -2.43
C LEU A 217 -12.81 18.36 -1.96
N LYS A 218 -12.57 18.10 -0.67
CA LYS A 218 -12.65 16.75 -0.06
C LYS A 218 -14.05 16.16 -0.14
N GLN A 219 -15.06 16.94 0.16
CA GLN A 219 -16.46 16.45 0.14
C GLN A 219 -16.96 16.22 -1.29
N PHE A 220 -16.62 17.11 -2.24
CA PHE A 220 -16.91 16.90 -3.65
C PHE A 220 -16.24 15.64 -4.17
N ALA A 221 -14.95 15.46 -3.90
CA ALA A 221 -14.18 14.27 -4.28
C ALA A 221 -14.80 12.98 -3.73
N LYS A 222 -15.17 12.97 -2.45
CA LYS A 222 -15.84 11.82 -1.81
C LYS A 222 -17.19 11.50 -2.46
N ARG A 223 -17.98 12.53 -2.79
CA ARG A 223 -19.27 12.37 -3.46
C ARG A 223 -19.06 11.86 -4.88
N LEU A 224 -18.08 12.40 -5.60
CA LEU A 224 -17.73 11.99 -6.96
C LEU A 224 -17.32 10.51 -6.97
N GLU A 225 -16.40 10.11 -6.11
CA GLU A 225 -15.93 8.72 -5.95
C GLU A 225 -17.08 7.76 -5.63
N SER A 226 -18.02 8.16 -4.75
CA SER A 226 -19.19 7.33 -4.41
C SER A 226 -20.23 7.23 -5.52
N SER A 227 -20.17 8.11 -6.52
CA SER A 227 -21.13 8.19 -7.61
C SER A 227 -20.71 7.41 -8.85
N VAL A 228 -19.43 7.06 -8.97
CA VAL A 228 -18.85 6.30 -10.09
C VAL A 228 -18.73 4.81 -9.76
N ARG A 229 -18.58 3.99 -10.80
CA ARG A 229 -18.39 2.53 -10.67
C ARG A 229 -16.90 2.21 -10.40
N LEU A 230 -16.62 0.95 -10.06
CA LEU A 230 -15.26 0.45 -9.87
C LEU A 230 -14.41 0.52 -11.14
N SER A 231 -15.03 0.35 -12.32
CA SER A 231 -14.37 0.47 -13.62
C SER A 231 -14.01 1.90 -14.00
N ASP A 232 -14.74 2.87 -13.42
CA ASP A 232 -14.63 4.28 -13.74
C ASP A 232 -13.47 4.90 -12.94
N LEU A 233 -12.91 5.99 -13.45
CA LEU A 233 -11.87 6.73 -12.76
C LEU A 233 -12.35 8.14 -12.43
N ALA A 234 -12.26 8.51 -11.16
CA ALA A 234 -12.40 9.88 -10.71
C ALA A 234 -11.03 10.45 -10.35
N SER A 235 -10.74 11.67 -10.81
CA SER A 235 -9.45 12.32 -10.64
C SER A 235 -9.60 13.82 -10.39
N ARG A 236 -8.59 14.40 -9.72
CA ARG A 236 -8.43 15.84 -9.59
C ARG A 236 -7.31 16.31 -10.50
N MET A 237 -7.65 17.22 -11.41
CA MET A 237 -6.69 17.73 -12.40
C MET A 237 -5.82 18.87 -11.84
N GLY A 238 -6.32 19.58 -10.83
CA GLY A 238 -5.64 20.68 -10.13
C GLY A 238 -6.65 21.76 -9.72
N GLY A 239 -6.34 22.53 -8.68
CA GLY A 239 -7.25 23.57 -8.20
C GLY A 239 -8.65 23.04 -7.86
N ASP A 240 -9.65 23.51 -8.54
CA ASP A 240 -11.07 23.16 -8.47
C ASP A 240 -11.56 22.28 -9.64
N GLU A 241 -10.62 21.78 -10.47
CA GLU A 241 -10.91 20.96 -11.66
C GLU A 241 -10.85 19.47 -11.35
N PHE A 242 -11.86 18.73 -11.80
CA PHE A 242 -11.94 17.26 -11.69
C PHE A 242 -12.25 16.64 -13.05
N LEU A 243 -11.82 15.39 -13.22
CA LEU A 243 -12.07 14.61 -14.42
C LEU A 243 -12.64 13.24 -14.03
N VAL A 244 -13.64 12.78 -14.77
CA VAL A 244 -14.16 11.41 -14.66
C VAL A 244 -14.02 10.73 -16.00
N LEU A 245 -13.46 9.54 -15.99
CA LEU A 245 -13.34 8.65 -17.14
C LEU A 245 -14.30 7.48 -16.96
N LEU A 246 -15.17 7.27 -17.95
CA LEU A 246 -16.23 6.28 -17.95
C LEU A 246 -16.02 5.28 -19.11
N PRO A 247 -15.27 4.20 -18.90
CA PRO A 247 -15.15 3.11 -19.87
C PRO A 247 -16.51 2.42 -20.09
N GLU A 248 -16.75 1.98 -21.32
CA GLU A 248 -17.98 1.27 -21.72
C GLU A 248 -19.27 2.02 -21.35
N CYS A 249 -19.22 3.34 -21.36
CA CYS A 249 -20.34 4.21 -21.01
C CYS A 249 -20.63 5.19 -22.15
N PRO A 250 -21.82 5.14 -22.78
CA PRO A 250 -22.22 6.13 -23.76
C PRO A 250 -22.60 7.46 -23.08
N THR A 251 -22.45 8.57 -23.80
CA THR A 251 -22.74 9.92 -23.30
C THR A 251 -24.16 10.11 -22.77
N SER A 252 -25.11 9.34 -23.27
CA SER A 252 -26.53 9.36 -22.83
C SER A 252 -26.73 8.94 -21.37
N GLN A 253 -25.73 8.24 -20.73
CA GLN A 253 -25.85 7.83 -19.35
C GLN A 253 -25.22 8.84 -18.35
N VAL A 254 -24.52 9.85 -18.84
CA VAL A 254 -23.84 10.85 -18.02
C VAL A 254 -24.80 11.61 -17.11
N GLU A 255 -25.96 11.97 -17.59
CA GLU A 255 -26.95 12.75 -16.80
C GLU A 255 -27.37 12.03 -15.50
N ARG A 256 -27.36 10.68 -15.49
CA ARG A 256 -27.63 9.90 -14.28
C ARG A 256 -26.52 10.06 -13.23
N LEU A 257 -25.28 10.24 -13.65
CA LEU A 257 -24.17 10.51 -12.76
C LEU A 257 -24.27 11.94 -12.23
N LEU A 258 -24.51 12.91 -13.11
CA LEU A 258 -24.62 14.32 -12.73
C LEU A 258 -25.79 14.56 -11.75
N SER A 259 -26.93 13.90 -11.93
CA SER A 259 -28.05 14.02 -11.01
C SER A 259 -27.75 13.60 -9.58
N ARG A 260 -26.81 12.65 -9.36
CA ARG A 260 -26.37 12.22 -8.03
C ARG A 260 -25.44 13.23 -7.37
N LEU A 261 -24.79 14.08 -8.16
CA LEU A 261 -23.85 15.09 -7.69
C LEU A 261 -24.50 16.45 -7.42
N ARG A 262 -25.67 16.71 -7.99
CA ARG A 262 -26.41 17.96 -7.76
C ARG A 262 -26.90 18.06 -6.31
N SER A 263 -27.11 19.28 -5.84
CA SER A 263 -27.67 19.58 -4.50
C SER A 263 -26.73 19.14 -3.35
N MET A 264 -25.47 19.50 -3.43
CA MET A 264 -24.51 19.32 -2.34
C MET A 264 -24.44 20.56 -1.48
N GLU A 265 -24.46 20.35 -0.16
CA GLU A 265 -24.19 21.36 0.86
C GLU A 265 -23.17 20.82 1.86
N ILE A 266 -22.37 21.70 2.40
CA ILE A 266 -21.38 21.38 3.44
C ILE A 266 -21.65 22.26 4.65
N ASP A 267 -21.64 21.64 5.82
CA ASP A 267 -21.65 22.37 7.10
C ASP A 267 -20.23 22.77 7.49
N TYR A 268 -19.99 24.08 7.55
CA TYR A 268 -18.74 24.66 8.01
C TYR A 268 -19.01 25.76 9.03
N ASN A 269 -18.54 25.59 10.27
CA ASN A 269 -18.76 26.54 11.37
C ASN A 269 -20.26 26.95 11.56
N ASN A 270 -21.16 25.98 11.55
CA ASN A 270 -22.62 26.16 11.62
C ASN A 270 -23.23 26.97 10.45
N GLN A 271 -22.53 27.11 9.36
CA GLN A 271 -23.01 27.70 8.12
C GLN A 271 -23.06 26.65 7.02
N LYS A 272 -24.14 26.64 6.24
CA LYS A 272 -24.27 25.77 5.08
C LYS A 272 -23.70 26.43 3.86
N ILE A 273 -22.66 25.82 3.29
CA ILE A 273 -22.04 26.26 2.06
C ILE A 273 -22.59 25.40 0.91
N PRO A 274 -23.37 25.98 -0.01
CA PRO A 274 -23.83 25.25 -1.18
C PRO A 274 -22.66 25.04 -2.15
N ILE A 275 -22.57 23.81 -2.72
CA ILE A 275 -21.60 23.48 -3.75
C ILE A 275 -22.34 23.32 -5.06
N SER A 276 -21.95 24.11 -6.05
CA SER A 276 -22.35 23.95 -7.44
C SER A 276 -21.14 23.66 -8.31
N PHE A 277 -21.36 23.04 -9.43
CA PHE A 277 -20.33 22.74 -10.42
C PHE A 277 -20.87 22.88 -11.83
N SER A 278 -19.99 23.22 -12.74
CA SER A 278 -20.18 23.14 -14.19
C SER A 278 -19.57 21.83 -14.70
N ALA A 279 -20.18 21.17 -15.66
CA ALA A 279 -19.68 19.92 -16.23
C ALA A 279 -19.78 19.92 -17.76
N GLY A 280 -18.71 19.48 -18.41
CA GLY A 280 -18.68 19.25 -19.86
C GLY A 280 -18.30 17.80 -20.14
N TRP A 281 -18.98 17.13 -21.06
CA TRP A 281 -18.67 15.75 -21.38
C TRP A 281 -18.75 15.47 -22.88
N VAL A 282 -17.93 14.54 -23.31
CA VAL A 282 -17.87 14.07 -24.70
C VAL A 282 -17.58 12.56 -24.74
N GLY A 283 -18.04 11.90 -25.81
CA GLY A 283 -17.62 10.53 -26.13
C GLY A 283 -16.34 10.53 -26.96
N TYR A 284 -15.53 9.51 -26.81
CA TYR A 284 -14.33 9.28 -27.62
C TYR A 284 -14.72 9.05 -29.08
N GLU A 285 -14.03 9.71 -30.00
CA GLU A 285 -14.17 9.53 -31.44
C GLU A 285 -12.97 8.74 -31.98
N PRO A 286 -13.19 7.81 -32.94
CA PRO A 286 -12.09 7.11 -33.57
C PRO A 286 -11.05 8.09 -34.16
N ASP A 287 -9.78 7.70 -34.04
CA ASP A 287 -8.63 8.44 -34.57
C ASP A 287 -8.29 9.79 -33.92
N GLU A 288 -9.02 10.22 -32.88
CA GLU A 288 -8.60 11.39 -32.10
C GLU A 288 -7.50 11.06 -31.09
N THR A 289 -6.59 12.00 -30.85
CA THR A 289 -5.61 11.87 -29.77
C THR A 289 -6.25 12.14 -28.41
N THR A 290 -5.62 11.66 -27.34
CA THR A 290 -6.08 11.92 -25.97
C THR A 290 -6.15 13.40 -25.64
N GLU A 291 -5.21 14.20 -26.16
CA GLU A 291 -5.21 15.66 -26.01
C GLU A 291 -6.40 16.32 -26.71
N GLN A 292 -6.74 15.86 -27.92
CA GLN A 292 -7.90 16.36 -28.68
C GLN A 292 -9.20 16.00 -27.95
N PHE A 293 -9.29 14.78 -27.41
CA PHE A 293 -10.42 14.31 -26.63
C PHE A 293 -10.65 15.16 -25.38
N LEU A 294 -9.62 15.39 -24.59
CA LEU A 294 -9.68 16.28 -23.41
C LEU A 294 -10.03 17.72 -23.81
N ALA A 295 -9.42 18.25 -24.85
CA ALA A 295 -9.70 19.60 -25.31
C ALA A 295 -11.15 19.79 -25.80
N ARG A 296 -11.82 18.72 -26.28
CA ARG A 296 -13.26 18.75 -26.60
C ARG A 296 -14.12 18.80 -25.34
N ALA A 297 -13.74 18.02 -24.30
CA ALA A 297 -14.44 18.05 -23.02
C ALA A 297 -14.35 19.42 -22.35
N ASP A 298 -13.16 20.03 -22.37
CA ASP A 298 -12.95 21.36 -21.80
C ASP A 298 -13.70 22.46 -22.57
N ARG A 299 -13.83 22.34 -23.90
CA ARG A 299 -14.68 23.26 -24.69
C ARG A 299 -16.15 23.16 -24.30
N THR A 300 -16.68 21.96 -24.08
CA THR A 300 -18.07 21.78 -23.63
C THR A 300 -18.27 22.32 -22.22
N LEU A 301 -17.34 22.10 -21.31
CA LEU A 301 -17.34 22.68 -19.96
C LEU A 301 -17.34 24.23 -20.00
N TYR A 302 -16.48 24.81 -20.82
CA TYR A 302 -16.43 26.27 -20.98
C TYR A 302 -17.73 26.85 -21.53
N ALA A 303 -18.37 26.18 -22.50
CA ALA A 303 -19.66 26.60 -23.05
C ALA A 303 -20.78 26.58 -21.98
N GLU A 304 -20.82 25.54 -21.14
CA GLU A 304 -21.76 25.43 -20.01
C GLU A 304 -21.56 26.53 -18.97
N LYS A 305 -20.33 26.82 -18.59
CA LYS A 305 -19.98 27.92 -17.69
C LYS A 305 -20.45 29.29 -18.21
N ARG A 306 -20.34 29.54 -19.51
CA ARG A 306 -20.82 30.78 -20.12
C ARG A 306 -22.33 30.87 -20.09
N ALA A 307 -23.02 29.76 -20.40
CA ALA A 307 -24.50 29.71 -20.40
C ALA A 307 -25.05 29.92 -18.97
N GLY A 308 -24.42 29.29 -17.95
CA GLY A 308 -24.76 29.47 -16.54
C GLY A 308 -24.61 30.93 -16.05
N LYS A 309 -23.52 31.60 -16.41
CA LYS A 309 -23.30 33.02 -16.10
C LYS A 309 -24.30 33.95 -16.77
N SER A 310 -24.77 33.63 -17.98
CA SER A 310 -25.77 34.41 -18.69
C SER A 310 -27.14 34.30 -18.01
N ARG A 311 -27.56 33.11 -17.61
CA ARG A 311 -28.82 32.87 -16.88
C ARG A 311 -28.87 33.60 -15.53
N VAL A 312 -27.76 33.64 -14.80
CA VAL A 312 -27.68 34.36 -13.51
C VAL A 312 -27.80 35.89 -13.75
N LYS A 313 -27.19 36.45 -14.81
CA LYS A 313 -27.30 37.88 -15.14
C LYS A 313 -28.71 38.26 -15.54
N GLU A 314 -29.39 37.44 -16.34
CA GLU A 314 -30.81 37.70 -16.74
C GLU A 314 -31.74 37.66 -15.54
N SER A 315 -31.57 36.70 -14.62
CA SER A 315 -32.41 36.62 -13.41
C SER A 315 -32.15 37.77 -12.43
N ALA A 316 -30.94 38.34 -12.40
CA ALA A 316 -30.60 39.50 -11.57
C ALA A 316 -31.09 40.84 -12.18
N SER A 317 -31.22 40.90 -13.50
CA SER A 317 -31.75 42.09 -14.23
C SER A 317 -33.28 42.14 -14.27
N ALA A 318 -33.95 41.03 -13.93
CA ALA A 318 -35.42 40.92 -13.91
C ALA A 318 -36.02 41.16 -12.50
N ARG A 319 -35.22 41.51 -11.51
CA ARG A 319 -35.60 41.95 -10.15
C ARG A 319 -35.32 43.43 -9.97
#